data_bb3b7e9f8ba7228b8d50b6611df45278
#
_entry.id   bb3b7e9f8ba7228b8d50b6611df45278
#
_cell.length_a   1.000
_cell.length_b   1.000
_cell.length_c   1.000
_cell.angle_alpha   90.00
_cell.angle_beta   90.00
_cell.angle_gamma   90.00
#
_symmetry.space_group_name_H-M   'P 1'
#
loop_
_entity.id
_entity.type
_entity.pdbx_description
1 polymer ?
#
loop_
_entity_poly.entity_id
_entity_poly.type
_entity_poly.pdbx_seq_one_letter_code
_entity_poly.pdbx_strand_id
1 'polypeptide(L)'
;MSSFFRRIRRRIGRMRLTGIPLGRPSSTILVFIMTAVMLLLLAGGVYNIMIQPPVLLPTASNPIFYYYGLGDQSWSESFIAILLFAIGSAGGFLSYRSTRYAYKPREAVMLLAVGIILMFLAFIGCEYVIWAKRGL
;
A
#
# COMPACT_ATOMS: atom_id res chain seq x y z
N MET A 1 58.08 7.62 22.14
CA MET A 1 57.05 7.96 21.11
C MET A 1 56.02 6.84 20.77
N SER A 2 56.23 5.59 21.17
CA SER A 2 55.35 4.46 20.82
C SER A 2 54.10 4.26 21.73
N SER A 3 54.12 4.81 22.96
CA SER A 3 53.03 4.63 23.91
C SER A 3 51.83 5.57 23.69
N PHE A 4 52.08 6.73 23.07
CA PHE A 4 51.06 7.72 22.77
C PHE A 4 50.15 7.26 21.60
N PHE A 5 50.72 6.70 20.55
CA PHE A 5 49.97 6.14 19.42
C PHE A 5 49.09 4.94 19.82
N ARG A 6 49.54 4.12 20.78
CA ARG A 6 48.74 3.00 21.30
C ARG A 6 47.50 3.45 22.08
N ARG A 7 47.56 4.58 22.79
CA ARG A 7 46.41 5.14 23.53
C ARG A 7 45.37 5.75 22.60
N ILE A 8 45.84 6.44 21.55
CA ILE A 8 44.93 7.01 20.51
C ILE A 8 44.20 5.90 19.76
N ARG A 9 44.91 4.84 19.37
CA ARG A 9 44.32 3.70 18.69
C ARG A 9 43.27 2.97 19.53
N ARG A 10 43.45 2.88 20.86
CA ARG A 10 42.45 2.31 21.78
C ARG A 10 41.25 3.23 22.03
N ARG A 11 41.39 4.55 21.88
CA ARG A 11 40.27 5.48 21.99
C ARG A 11 39.45 5.51 20.71
N ILE A 12 40.08 5.45 19.55
CA ILE A 12 39.38 5.38 18.25
C ILE A 12 38.67 4.03 18.08
N GLY A 13 39.26 2.94 18.55
CA GLY A 13 38.61 1.63 18.55
C GLY A 13 37.43 1.50 19.54
N ARG A 14 37.25 2.43 20.48
CA ARG A 14 36.09 2.51 21.37
C ARG A 14 35.06 3.53 20.97
N MET A 15 35.33 4.37 20.00
CA MET A 15 34.27 4.99 19.23
C MET A 15 33.71 3.92 18.28
N ARG A 16 33.08 2.88 18.86
CA ARG A 16 31.94 2.28 18.17
C ARG A 16 31.07 3.47 17.89
N LEU A 17 31.02 3.90 16.64
CA LEU A 17 29.85 4.57 16.14
C LEU A 17 28.70 3.85 16.80
N THR A 18 28.09 4.49 17.78
CA THR A 18 26.80 4.12 18.28
C THR A 18 25.94 4.23 17.03
N GLY A 19 26.01 3.18 16.22
CA GLY A 19 25.06 2.94 15.18
C GLY A 19 23.75 3.08 15.91
N ILE A 20 23.00 4.14 15.59
CA ILE A 20 21.58 4.19 15.84
C ILE A 20 21.16 2.74 15.70
N PRO A 21 20.62 2.08 16.73
CA PRO A 21 20.05 0.78 16.55
C PRO A 21 18.89 0.98 15.57
N LEU A 22 19.18 0.92 14.28
CA LEU A 22 18.19 0.57 13.30
C LEU A 22 17.89 -0.88 13.66
N GLY A 23 17.04 -1.02 14.69
CA GLY A 23 16.42 -2.29 14.99
C GLY A 23 15.94 -2.79 13.65
N ARG A 24 16.41 -3.96 13.22
CA ARG A 24 16.01 -4.55 11.95
C ARG A 24 14.49 -4.41 11.89
N PRO A 25 13.94 -3.63 10.94
CA PRO A 25 12.51 -3.44 10.87
C PRO A 25 11.90 -4.84 10.87
N SER A 26 10.94 -5.08 11.74
CA SER A 26 10.24 -6.35 11.76
C SER A 26 9.88 -6.67 10.31
N SER A 27 10.16 -7.89 9.86
CA SER A 27 9.83 -8.34 8.50
C SER A 27 8.39 -7.98 8.12
N THR A 28 7.49 -7.99 9.09
CA THR A 28 6.09 -7.58 8.95
C THR A 28 5.95 -6.09 8.58
N ILE A 29 6.68 -5.19 9.27
CA ILE A 29 6.64 -3.75 8.98
C ILE A 29 7.13 -3.47 7.57
N LEU A 30 8.20 -4.14 7.15
CA LEU A 30 8.76 -3.98 5.81
C LEU A 30 7.76 -4.42 4.74
N VAL A 31 7.08 -5.54 4.94
CA VAL A 31 6.01 -6.02 4.03
C VAL A 31 4.88 -5.00 3.94
N PHE A 32 4.42 -4.44 5.06
CA PHE A 32 3.37 -3.41 5.05
C PHE A 32 3.79 -2.15 4.29
N ILE A 33 5.01 -1.66 4.51
CA ILE A 33 5.54 -0.49 3.80
C ILE A 33 5.61 -0.76 2.29
N MET A 34 6.17 -1.91 1.89
CA MET A 34 6.28 -2.27 0.48
C MET A 34 4.90 -2.41 -0.18
N THR A 35 3.94 -3.03 0.51
CA THR A 35 2.56 -3.13 0.02
C THR A 35 1.92 -1.74 -0.13
N ALA A 36 2.08 -0.85 0.84
CA ALA A 36 1.55 0.51 0.76
C ALA A 36 2.14 1.30 -0.41
N VAL A 37 3.46 1.20 -0.64
CA VAL A 37 4.13 1.82 -1.79
C VAL A 37 3.60 1.26 -3.11
N MET A 38 3.46 -0.07 -3.20
CA MET A 38 2.88 -0.71 -4.39
C MET A 38 1.46 -0.23 -4.67
N LEU A 39 0.59 -0.17 -3.66
CA LEU A 39 -0.78 0.32 -3.81
C LEU A 39 -0.83 1.77 -4.29
N LEU A 40 0.05 2.62 -3.74
CA LEU A 40 0.15 4.03 -4.14
C LEU A 40 0.60 4.17 -5.60
N LEU A 41 1.58 3.38 -6.04
CA LEU A 41 2.05 3.39 -7.42
C LEU A 41 0.97 2.89 -8.39
N LEU A 42 0.30 1.78 -8.06
CA LEU A 42 -0.77 1.19 -8.89
C LEU A 42 -1.99 2.11 -9.01
N ALA A 43 -2.28 2.89 -7.97
CA ALA A 43 -3.40 3.84 -7.98
C ALA A 43 -3.09 5.16 -8.72
N GLY A 44 -1.97 5.25 -9.42
CA GLY A 44 -1.59 6.45 -10.17
C GLY A 44 -0.92 7.53 -9.32
N GLY A 45 -0.24 7.14 -8.23
CA GLY A 45 0.42 8.08 -7.34
C GLY A 45 1.49 8.95 -8.04
N VAL A 46 2.22 8.39 -9.01
CA VAL A 46 3.20 9.15 -9.82
C VAL A 46 2.52 10.23 -10.65
N TYR A 47 1.39 9.90 -11.29
CA TYR A 47 0.60 10.85 -12.05
C TYR A 47 0.12 12.02 -11.19
N ASN A 48 -0.41 11.72 -10.01
CA ASN A 48 -0.91 12.72 -9.08
C ASN A 48 0.19 13.69 -8.58
N ILE A 49 1.42 13.18 -8.38
CA ILE A 49 2.55 14.00 -7.94
C ILE A 49 3.02 14.92 -9.07
N MET A 50 3.06 14.43 -10.32
CA MET A 50 3.58 15.19 -11.45
C MET A 50 2.57 16.23 -11.99
N ILE A 51 1.29 15.87 -12.07
CA ILE A 51 0.26 16.69 -12.73
C ILE A 51 -0.54 17.52 -11.74
N GLN A 52 -0.57 17.11 -10.46
CA GLN A 52 -1.32 17.75 -9.37
C GLN A 52 -2.78 18.06 -9.76
N PRO A 53 -3.55 17.07 -10.19
CA PRO A 53 -4.91 17.26 -10.63
C PRO A 53 -5.79 17.78 -9.48
N PRO A 54 -6.89 18.48 -9.77
CA PRO A 54 -7.81 18.97 -8.75
C PRO A 54 -8.46 17.78 -8.00
N VAL A 55 -8.72 17.99 -6.72
CA VAL A 55 -9.36 16.97 -5.85
C VAL A 55 -10.81 16.72 -6.27
N LEU A 56 -11.51 17.78 -6.64
CA LEU A 56 -12.90 17.78 -7.08
C LEU A 56 -13.02 18.68 -8.32
N LEU A 57 -13.82 18.25 -9.27
CA LEU A 57 -14.15 19.07 -10.43
C LEU A 57 -15.29 20.02 -10.05
N PRO A 58 -15.08 21.35 -10.10
CA PRO A 58 -16.15 22.32 -9.90
C PRO A 58 -17.08 22.29 -11.12
N THR A 59 -18.21 21.63 -11.01
CA THR A 59 -19.29 21.66 -12.00
C THR A 59 -20.43 22.50 -11.45
N ALA A 60 -21.10 23.26 -12.33
CA ALA A 60 -22.10 24.25 -11.96
C ALA A 60 -23.29 23.73 -11.13
N SER A 61 -23.55 22.42 -11.13
CA SER A 61 -24.69 21.84 -10.43
C SER A 61 -24.33 20.85 -9.31
N ASN A 62 -23.24 20.12 -9.41
CA ASN A 62 -22.80 19.18 -8.36
C ASN A 62 -21.28 18.92 -8.46
N PRO A 63 -20.57 18.74 -7.33
CA PRO A 63 -19.17 18.32 -7.36
C PRO A 63 -19.09 16.88 -7.90
N ILE A 64 -18.32 16.71 -8.99
CA ILE A 64 -18.09 15.41 -9.59
C ILE A 64 -16.78 14.85 -9.05
N PHE A 65 -16.81 13.60 -8.54
CA PHE A 65 -15.66 12.94 -7.93
C PHE A 65 -14.74 12.21 -8.94
N TYR A 66 -15.11 12.18 -10.22
CA TYR A 66 -14.36 11.50 -11.27
C TYR A 66 -14.36 12.31 -12.57
N TYR A 67 -13.29 12.17 -13.34
CA TYR A 67 -13.19 12.74 -14.67
C TYR A 67 -13.93 11.89 -15.70
N TYR A 68 -14.72 12.52 -16.56
CA TYR A 68 -15.20 11.87 -17.77
C TYR A 68 -14.03 11.71 -18.73
N GLY A 69 -13.73 10.47 -19.11
CA GLY A 69 -12.62 10.14 -19.99
C GLY A 69 -11.51 9.30 -19.32
N LEU A 70 -10.91 8.42 -20.11
CA LEU A 70 -9.92 7.46 -19.63
C LEU A 70 -8.50 8.05 -19.51
N GLY A 71 -8.28 9.27 -20.04
CA GLY A 71 -6.95 9.89 -20.08
C GLY A 71 -6.56 10.66 -18.83
N ASP A 72 -7.53 11.20 -18.11
CA ASP A 72 -7.29 12.03 -16.93
C ASP A 72 -7.72 11.34 -15.64
N GLN A 73 -7.03 11.65 -14.55
CA GLN A 73 -7.27 11.07 -13.23
C GLN A 73 -7.33 12.18 -12.19
N SER A 74 -8.30 12.11 -11.26
CA SER A 74 -8.38 13.01 -10.12
C SER A 74 -7.79 12.39 -8.85
N TRP A 75 -7.48 13.21 -7.84
CA TRP A 75 -7.04 12.72 -6.54
C TRP A 75 -8.07 11.82 -5.87
N SER A 76 -9.37 12.15 -6.02
CA SER A 76 -10.47 11.34 -5.48
C SER A 76 -10.53 9.95 -6.11
N GLU A 77 -10.31 9.83 -7.40
CA GLU A 77 -10.24 8.54 -8.09
C GLU A 77 -9.07 7.69 -7.59
N SER A 78 -7.89 8.29 -7.44
CA SER A 78 -6.71 7.59 -6.89
C SER A 78 -6.97 7.09 -5.48
N PHE A 79 -7.66 7.88 -4.65
CA PHE A 79 -7.99 7.47 -3.28
C PHE A 79 -8.95 6.29 -3.27
N ILE A 80 -9.98 6.31 -4.12
CA ILE A 80 -10.91 5.18 -4.29
C ILE A 80 -10.16 3.94 -4.78
N ALA A 81 -9.26 4.09 -5.76
CA ALA A 81 -8.45 2.99 -6.27
C ALA A 81 -7.55 2.37 -5.19
N ILE A 82 -6.89 3.20 -4.36
CA ILE A 82 -6.09 2.72 -3.22
C ILE A 82 -6.94 1.88 -2.26
N LEU A 83 -8.14 2.37 -1.90
CA LEU A 83 -9.05 1.65 -1.01
C LEU A 83 -9.48 0.30 -1.61
N LEU A 84 -9.88 0.28 -2.87
CA LEU A 84 -10.28 -0.95 -3.55
C LEU A 84 -9.14 -1.96 -3.64
N PHE A 85 -7.94 -1.52 -4.02
CA PHE A 85 -6.77 -2.39 -4.07
C PHE A 85 -6.34 -2.87 -2.66
N ALA A 86 -6.49 -2.04 -1.63
CA ALA A 86 -6.24 -2.44 -0.24
C ALA A 86 -7.22 -3.53 0.21
N ILE A 87 -8.51 -3.40 -0.11
CA ILE A 87 -9.53 -4.43 0.17
C ILE A 87 -9.20 -5.73 -0.58
N GLY A 88 -8.88 -5.64 -1.86
CA GLY A 88 -8.49 -6.79 -2.68
C GLY A 88 -7.24 -7.51 -2.15
N SER A 89 -6.21 -6.75 -1.79
CA SER A 89 -4.97 -7.30 -1.23
C SER A 89 -5.19 -7.93 0.15
N ALA A 90 -6.03 -7.33 1.00
CA ALA A 90 -6.43 -7.93 2.27
C ALA A 90 -7.20 -9.25 2.06
N GLY A 91 -8.11 -9.30 1.08
CA GLY A 91 -8.81 -10.53 0.68
C GLY A 91 -7.85 -11.64 0.25
N GLY A 92 -6.87 -11.30 -0.60
CA GLY A 92 -5.81 -12.22 -1.01
C GLY A 92 -4.95 -12.71 0.16
N PHE A 93 -4.60 -11.81 1.09
CA PHE A 93 -3.87 -12.18 2.30
C PHE A 93 -4.66 -13.12 3.22
N LEU A 94 -5.96 -12.89 3.41
CA LEU A 94 -6.83 -13.77 4.18
C LEU A 94 -6.93 -15.15 3.52
N SER A 95 -7.11 -15.21 2.21
CA SER A 95 -7.15 -16.46 1.45
C SER A 95 -5.84 -17.24 1.59
N TYR A 96 -4.70 -16.56 1.47
CA TYR A 96 -3.40 -17.18 1.73
C TYR A 96 -3.26 -17.66 3.16
N ARG A 97 -3.71 -16.88 4.14
CA ARG A 97 -3.63 -17.26 5.55
C ARG A 97 -4.52 -18.48 5.87
N SER A 98 -5.62 -18.67 5.18
CA SER A 98 -6.51 -19.81 5.38
C SER A 98 -5.79 -21.16 5.20
N THR A 99 -4.80 -21.23 4.30
CA THR A 99 -4.00 -22.44 4.06
C THR A 99 -3.20 -22.90 5.29
N ARG A 100 -2.89 -21.98 6.22
CA ARG A 100 -2.17 -22.30 7.47
C ARG A 100 -3.07 -22.96 8.52
N TYR A 101 -4.39 -22.89 8.37
CA TYR A 101 -5.37 -23.46 9.29
C TYR A 101 -5.85 -24.85 8.85
N ALA A 102 -5.01 -25.62 8.14
CA ALA A 102 -5.34 -26.97 7.64
C ALA A 102 -5.87 -27.95 8.70
N TYR A 103 -5.44 -27.77 9.95
CA TYR A 103 -5.88 -28.62 11.07
C TYR A 103 -7.25 -28.22 11.67
N LYS A 104 -7.80 -27.06 11.28
CA LYS A 104 -9.10 -26.56 11.73
C LYS A 104 -9.96 -26.19 10.50
N PRO A 105 -10.61 -27.15 9.88
CA PRO A 105 -11.26 -26.96 8.57
C PRO A 105 -12.34 -25.88 8.59
N ARG A 106 -13.07 -25.72 9.69
CA ARG A 106 -14.10 -24.66 9.81
C ARG A 106 -13.51 -23.25 9.74
N GLU A 107 -12.42 -23.00 10.48
CA GLU A 107 -11.77 -21.70 10.49
C GLU A 107 -11.11 -21.40 9.13
N ALA A 108 -10.50 -22.41 8.51
CA ALA A 108 -9.91 -22.30 7.17
C ALA A 108 -10.95 -21.92 6.12
N VAL A 109 -12.09 -22.61 6.08
CA VAL A 109 -13.15 -22.34 5.11
C VAL A 109 -13.75 -20.94 5.32
N MET A 110 -13.98 -20.52 6.56
CA MET A 110 -14.49 -19.19 6.86
C MET A 110 -13.53 -18.09 6.39
N LEU A 111 -12.23 -18.21 6.69
CA LEU A 111 -11.21 -17.26 6.23
C LEU A 111 -11.10 -17.22 4.72
N LEU A 112 -11.17 -18.37 4.06
CA LEU A 112 -11.15 -18.47 2.61
C LEU A 112 -12.37 -17.79 1.99
N ALA A 113 -13.56 -18.08 2.50
CA ALA A 113 -14.81 -17.48 2.01
C ALA A 113 -14.81 -15.96 2.15
N VAL A 114 -14.42 -15.44 3.32
CA VAL A 114 -14.29 -13.99 3.55
C VAL A 114 -13.25 -13.37 2.60
N GLY A 115 -12.10 -14.02 2.42
CA GLY A 115 -11.06 -13.55 1.50
C GLY A 115 -11.55 -13.46 0.05
N ILE A 116 -12.25 -14.49 -0.43
CA ILE A 116 -12.84 -14.51 -1.77
C ILE A 116 -13.90 -13.42 -1.92
N ILE A 117 -14.79 -13.25 -0.95
CA ILE A 117 -15.82 -12.19 -0.99
C ILE A 117 -15.19 -10.80 -1.07
N LEU A 118 -14.14 -10.53 -0.29
CA LEU A 118 -13.42 -9.25 -0.35
C LEU A 118 -12.77 -9.01 -1.71
N MET A 119 -12.18 -10.04 -2.32
CA MET A 119 -11.61 -9.94 -3.67
C MET A 119 -12.69 -9.65 -4.71
N PHE A 120 -13.85 -10.30 -4.64
CA PHE A 120 -14.97 -10.03 -5.53
C PHE A 120 -15.52 -8.61 -5.35
N LEU A 121 -15.67 -8.13 -4.12
CA LEU A 121 -16.10 -6.75 -3.84
C LEU A 121 -15.12 -5.72 -4.43
N ALA A 122 -13.82 -5.95 -4.27
CA ALA A 122 -12.81 -5.09 -4.85
C ALA A 122 -12.88 -5.08 -6.39
N PHE A 123 -13.06 -6.26 -7.00
CA PHE A 123 -13.18 -6.38 -8.45
C PHE A 123 -14.43 -5.66 -8.99
N ILE A 124 -15.60 -5.90 -8.38
CA ILE A 124 -16.85 -5.21 -8.76
C ILE A 124 -16.71 -3.69 -8.58
N GLY A 125 -16.06 -3.25 -7.50
CA GLY A 125 -15.80 -1.83 -7.27
C GLY A 125 -14.92 -1.20 -8.35
N CYS A 126 -13.86 -1.88 -8.79
CA CYS A 126 -13.01 -1.43 -9.89
C CYS A 126 -13.79 -1.35 -11.21
N GLU A 127 -14.59 -2.37 -11.52
CA GLU A 127 -15.44 -2.38 -12.72
C GLU A 127 -16.46 -1.23 -12.71
N TYR A 128 -17.07 -0.99 -11.55
CA TYR A 128 -18.01 0.12 -11.40
C TYR A 128 -17.35 1.48 -11.64
N VAL A 129 -16.15 1.71 -11.12
CA VAL A 129 -15.40 2.96 -11.34
C VAL A 129 -15.07 3.13 -12.82
N ILE A 130 -14.61 2.07 -13.49
CA ILE A 130 -14.30 2.10 -14.92
C ILE A 130 -15.56 2.37 -15.74
N TRP A 131 -16.68 1.72 -15.41
CA TRP A 131 -17.94 1.90 -16.09
C TRP A 131 -18.47 3.34 -15.93
N ALA A 132 -18.45 3.87 -14.72
CA ALA A 132 -18.83 5.26 -14.45
C ALA A 132 -17.95 6.26 -15.23
N LYS A 133 -16.68 5.95 -15.40
CA LYS A 133 -15.71 6.80 -16.11
C LYS A 133 -15.92 6.79 -17.63
N ARG A 134 -16.48 5.74 -18.18
CA ARG A 134 -16.82 5.67 -19.61
C ARG A 134 -18.04 6.54 -20.00
N GLY A 135 -18.80 7.04 -19.03
CA GLY A 135 -19.95 7.93 -19.29
C GLY A 135 -21.15 7.19 -19.90
N LEU A 136 -21.28 5.91 -19.66
CA LEU A 136 -22.46 5.07 -20.01
C LEU A 136 -23.44 4.99 -18.86
#